data_e9a95b38588e408cf14fcb86fa652cd4
#
_entry.id   e9a95b38588e408cf14fcb86fa652cd4
#
_cell.length_a   1.000
_cell.length_b   1.000
_cell.length_c   1.000
_cell.angle_alpha   90.00
_cell.angle_beta   90.00
_cell.angle_gamma   90.00
#
_symmetry.space_group_name_H-M   'P 1'
#
loop_
_entity.id
_entity.type
_entity.pdbx_description
1 polymer ?
#
loop_
_entity_poly.entity_id
_entity_poly.type
_entity_poly.pdbx_seq_one_letter_code
_entity_poly.pdbx_strand_id
1 'polypeptide(L)'
;MDNEYYKRYEPFFGSWHIKRFIGAGSYGKVFEIERRDFDMVFTGALKAITIPADKSEYEQVLEAGMDREGASTYFRDYVQELNREIALMSRLKGHSNIVSYEDHQIIPHEDGIGWDILIRMELLKPINDALRQNKSFTRAEVIRLGTDLCRALEVCGQYNIIHRDIKPANIFISDTGDYKLGDFGVARIASASTGASTRA
;
A
#
# COMPACT_ATOMS: atom_id res chain seq x y z
N MET A 1 13.90 -9.21 -8.66
CA MET A 1 12.87 -10.14 -9.18
C MET A 1 12.32 -9.61 -10.49
N ASP A 2 12.12 -10.51 -11.46
CA ASP A 2 11.53 -10.18 -12.74
C ASP A 2 10.06 -9.76 -12.55
N ASN A 3 9.56 -8.86 -13.41
CA ASN A 3 8.15 -8.47 -13.40
C ASN A 3 7.21 -9.63 -13.75
N GLU A 4 7.72 -10.67 -14.42
CA GLU A 4 6.99 -11.90 -14.75
C GLU A 4 6.75 -12.82 -13.54
N TYR A 5 7.54 -12.67 -12.48
CA TYR A 5 7.48 -13.51 -11.28
C TYR A 5 6.06 -13.64 -10.70
N TYR A 6 5.31 -12.56 -10.63
CA TYR A 6 3.99 -12.56 -10.01
C TYR A 6 2.89 -13.12 -10.92
N LYS A 7 3.13 -13.27 -12.23
CA LYS A 7 2.15 -13.88 -13.16
C LYS A 7 1.79 -15.32 -12.81
N ARG A 8 2.65 -16.02 -12.07
CA ARG A 8 2.36 -17.38 -11.58
C ARG A 8 1.16 -17.46 -10.66
N TYR A 9 0.72 -16.33 -10.11
CA TYR A 9 -0.46 -16.23 -9.25
C TYR A 9 -1.73 -15.82 -10.00
N GLU A 10 -1.65 -15.64 -11.32
CA GLU A 10 -2.82 -15.35 -12.15
C GLU A 10 -3.72 -16.59 -12.30
N PRO A 11 -5.06 -16.39 -12.30
CA PRO A 11 -5.77 -15.12 -12.12
C PRO A 11 -5.82 -14.68 -10.65
N PHE A 12 -5.40 -13.45 -10.37
CA PHE A 12 -5.51 -12.88 -9.03
C PHE A 12 -6.98 -12.71 -8.65
N PHE A 13 -7.32 -12.93 -7.39
CA PHE A 13 -8.66 -12.72 -6.86
C PHE A 13 -9.76 -13.33 -7.76
N GLY A 14 -9.45 -14.46 -8.39
CA GLY A 14 -10.32 -15.25 -9.25
C GLY A 14 -10.46 -14.81 -10.70
N SER A 15 -10.12 -13.56 -11.08
CA SER A 15 -10.37 -13.07 -12.45
C SER A 15 -9.46 -11.94 -12.96
N TRP A 16 -8.50 -11.48 -12.18
CA TRP A 16 -7.64 -10.36 -12.56
C TRP A 16 -6.29 -10.81 -13.11
N HIS A 17 -5.79 -10.09 -14.14
CA HIS A 17 -4.52 -10.38 -14.80
C HIS A 17 -3.64 -9.13 -14.87
N ILE A 18 -2.32 -9.29 -14.81
CA ILE A 18 -1.38 -8.18 -15.02
C ILE A 18 -1.51 -7.69 -16.46
N LYS A 19 -1.76 -6.39 -16.61
CA LYS A 19 -1.72 -5.71 -17.89
C LYS A 19 -0.34 -5.12 -18.16
N ARG A 20 0.22 -4.38 -17.19
CA ARG A 20 1.58 -3.81 -17.29
C ARG A 20 2.15 -3.46 -15.92
N PHE A 21 3.45 -3.36 -15.86
CA PHE A 21 4.17 -2.78 -14.73
C PHE A 21 3.99 -1.25 -14.71
N ILE A 22 3.72 -0.69 -13.51
CA ILE A 22 3.57 0.75 -13.29
C ILE A 22 4.82 1.34 -12.65
N GLY A 23 5.35 0.67 -11.63
CA GLY A 23 6.51 1.17 -10.90
C GLY A 23 6.92 0.27 -9.74
N ALA A 24 8.05 0.62 -9.14
CA ALA A 24 8.56 0.01 -7.91
C ALA A 24 8.79 1.10 -6.86
N GLY A 25 8.53 0.79 -5.60
CA GLY A 25 8.78 1.63 -4.45
C GLY A 25 9.54 0.87 -3.36
N SER A 26 9.73 1.52 -2.22
CA SER A 26 10.44 0.93 -1.06
C SER A 26 9.80 -0.36 -0.55
N TYR A 27 8.52 -0.57 -0.83
CA TYR A 27 7.72 -1.67 -0.29
C TYR A 27 7.15 -2.58 -1.39
N GLY A 28 7.83 -2.71 -2.55
CA GLY A 28 7.43 -3.66 -3.57
C GLY A 28 7.14 -3.07 -4.94
N LYS A 29 6.45 -3.83 -5.79
CA LYS A 29 6.13 -3.49 -7.17
C LYS A 29 4.65 -3.20 -7.33
N VAL A 30 4.32 -2.30 -8.25
CA VAL A 30 2.93 -1.93 -8.57
C VAL A 30 2.67 -2.24 -10.04
N PHE A 31 1.56 -2.92 -10.29
CA PHE A 31 1.09 -3.29 -11.62
C PHE A 31 -0.30 -2.74 -11.87
N GLU A 32 -0.58 -2.36 -13.11
CA GLU A 32 -1.95 -2.23 -13.59
C GLU A 32 -2.46 -3.64 -13.87
N ILE A 33 -3.62 -3.95 -13.30
CA ILE A 33 -4.32 -5.22 -13.53
C ILE A 33 -5.66 -4.96 -14.22
N GLU A 34 -6.13 -5.93 -15.00
CA GLU A 34 -7.43 -5.88 -15.66
C GLU A 34 -8.23 -7.16 -15.45
N ARG A 35 -9.54 -7.01 -15.48
CA ARG A 35 -10.52 -8.08 -15.53
C ARG A 35 -11.50 -7.79 -16.65
N ARG A 36 -11.89 -8.83 -17.38
CA ARG A 36 -12.89 -8.72 -18.46
C ARG A 36 -14.15 -9.50 -18.08
N ASP A 37 -15.27 -8.79 -18.08
CA ASP A 37 -16.57 -9.37 -17.90
C ASP A 37 -17.41 -8.98 -19.11
N PHE A 38 -17.75 -9.97 -19.98
CA PHE A 38 -18.33 -9.72 -21.30
C PHE A 38 -17.52 -8.69 -22.10
N ASP A 39 -18.15 -7.64 -22.56
CA ASP A 39 -17.49 -6.55 -23.34
C ASP A 39 -16.90 -5.44 -22.45
N MET A 40 -16.99 -5.56 -21.12
CA MET A 40 -16.49 -4.56 -20.18
C MET A 40 -15.11 -4.93 -19.65
N VAL A 41 -14.23 -3.93 -19.60
CA VAL A 41 -12.90 -4.04 -19.00
C VAL A 41 -12.88 -3.22 -17.71
N PHE A 42 -12.57 -3.90 -16.61
CA PHE A 42 -12.33 -3.26 -15.31
C PHE A 42 -10.83 -3.17 -15.09
N THR A 43 -10.37 -2.09 -14.51
CA THR A 43 -8.95 -1.86 -14.20
C THR A 43 -8.74 -1.66 -12.72
N GLY A 44 -7.57 -2.02 -12.23
CA GLY A 44 -7.15 -1.85 -10.84
C GLY A 44 -5.63 -1.75 -10.72
N ALA A 45 -5.16 -1.46 -9.52
CA ALA A 45 -3.76 -1.54 -9.17
C ALA A 45 -3.50 -2.76 -8.28
N LEU A 46 -2.40 -3.46 -8.53
CA LEU A 46 -1.87 -4.54 -7.70
C LEU A 46 -0.54 -4.11 -7.12
N LYS A 47 -0.47 -3.92 -5.80
CA LYS A 47 0.80 -3.78 -5.08
C LYS A 47 1.25 -5.17 -4.65
N ALA A 48 2.42 -5.58 -5.10
CA ALA A 48 3.01 -6.89 -4.83
C ALA A 48 4.30 -6.72 -4.02
N ILE A 49 4.35 -7.34 -2.85
CA ILE A 49 5.44 -7.27 -1.88
C ILE A 49 5.94 -8.69 -1.65
N THR A 50 7.25 -8.90 -1.78
CA THR A 50 7.90 -10.18 -1.44
C THR A 50 8.75 -9.99 -0.19
N ILE A 51 8.65 -10.90 0.75
CA ILE A 51 9.39 -10.90 2.01
C ILE A 51 10.05 -12.28 2.20
N PRO A 52 11.37 -12.34 2.37
CA PRO A 52 12.35 -11.28 2.15
C PRO A 52 12.35 -10.80 0.68
N ALA A 53 12.72 -9.55 0.43
CA ALA A 53 12.70 -8.96 -0.92
C ALA A 53 13.63 -9.69 -1.89
N ASP A 54 14.75 -10.20 -1.38
CA ASP A 54 15.71 -11.02 -2.12
C ASP A 54 16.55 -11.90 -1.17
N LYS A 55 17.47 -12.69 -1.78
CA LYS A 55 18.37 -13.54 -1.01
C LYS A 55 19.34 -12.76 -0.12
N SER A 56 19.73 -11.56 -0.53
CA SER A 56 20.66 -10.74 0.24
C SER A 56 20.03 -10.30 1.57
N GLU A 57 18.76 -9.93 1.58
CA GLU A 57 18.05 -9.59 2.81
C GLU A 57 17.98 -10.79 3.77
N TYR A 58 17.74 -11.99 3.23
CA TYR A 58 17.76 -13.21 4.05
C TYR A 58 19.16 -13.50 4.62
N GLU A 59 20.21 -13.39 3.79
CA GLU A 59 21.59 -13.61 4.19
C GLU A 59 22.03 -12.60 5.28
N GLN A 60 21.65 -11.34 5.17
CA GLN A 60 21.92 -10.32 6.19
C GLN A 60 21.32 -10.67 7.57
N VAL A 61 20.11 -11.24 7.59
CA VAL A 61 19.48 -11.67 8.83
C VAL A 61 20.23 -12.85 9.48
N LEU A 62 20.76 -13.78 8.66
CA LEU A 62 21.58 -14.89 9.16
C LEU A 62 22.95 -14.39 9.66
N GLU A 63 23.58 -13.45 8.93
CA GLU A 63 24.86 -12.82 9.33
C GLU A 63 24.73 -12.03 10.66
N ALA A 64 23.56 -11.48 10.92
CA ALA A 64 23.23 -10.85 12.22
C ALA A 64 23.11 -11.85 13.39
N GLY A 65 23.34 -13.15 13.14
CA GLY A 65 23.42 -14.20 14.17
C GLY A 65 22.10 -14.96 14.38
N MET A 66 21.10 -14.76 13.52
CA MET A 66 19.86 -15.55 13.58
C MET A 66 20.07 -16.89 12.87
N ASP A 67 19.52 -17.95 13.43
CA ASP A 67 19.36 -19.22 12.73
C ASP A 67 18.14 -19.20 11.78
N ARG A 68 17.92 -20.30 11.08
CA ARG A 68 16.79 -20.40 10.11
C ARG A 68 15.43 -20.19 10.77
N GLU A 69 15.23 -20.68 11.98
CA GLU A 69 13.97 -20.55 12.72
C GLU A 69 13.76 -19.10 13.19
N GLY A 70 14.83 -18.47 13.69
CA GLY A 70 14.83 -17.06 14.06
C GLY A 70 14.54 -16.15 12.86
N ALA A 71 15.18 -16.40 11.70
CA ALA A 71 14.92 -15.67 10.48
C ALA A 71 13.46 -15.83 10.01
N SER A 72 12.91 -17.04 10.04
CA SER A 72 11.49 -17.28 9.71
C SER A 72 10.55 -16.51 10.65
N THR A 73 10.86 -16.45 11.94
CA THR A 73 10.08 -15.70 12.93
C THR A 73 10.17 -14.19 12.66
N TYR A 74 11.37 -13.67 12.38
CA TYR A 74 11.61 -12.27 12.05
C TYR A 74 10.76 -11.82 10.82
N PHE A 75 10.79 -12.58 9.72
CA PHE A 75 10.00 -12.25 8.54
C PHE A 75 8.50 -12.42 8.77
N ARG A 76 8.08 -13.39 9.58
CA ARG A 76 6.68 -13.55 9.98
C ARG A 76 6.16 -12.33 10.73
N ASP A 77 6.93 -11.80 11.67
CA ASP A 77 6.57 -10.61 12.43
C ASP A 77 6.42 -9.39 11.49
N TYR A 78 7.29 -9.28 10.49
CA TYR A 78 7.19 -8.24 9.48
C TYR A 78 5.90 -8.38 8.62
N VAL A 79 5.56 -9.60 8.20
CA VAL A 79 4.28 -9.87 7.50
C VAL A 79 3.08 -9.53 8.39
N GLN A 80 3.14 -9.81 9.69
CA GLN A 80 2.07 -9.44 10.62
C GLN A 80 1.90 -7.92 10.73
N GLU A 81 2.99 -7.16 10.70
CA GLU A 81 2.94 -5.68 10.67
C GLU A 81 2.24 -5.18 9.40
N LEU A 82 2.60 -5.72 8.23
CA LEU A 82 1.93 -5.40 6.96
C LEU A 82 0.43 -5.79 6.98
N ASN A 83 0.10 -6.90 7.59
CA ASN A 83 -1.31 -7.31 7.73
C ASN A 83 -2.11 -6.33 8.62
N ARG A 84 -1.49 -5.74 9.64
CA ARG A 84 -2.11 -4.66 10.43
C ARG A 84 -2.34 -3.40 9.58
N GLU A 85 -1.38 -3.06 8.72
CA GLU A 85 -1.54 -1.94 7.77
C GLU A 85 -2.70 -2.18 6.80
N ILE A 86 -2.78 -3.38 6.23
CA ILE A 86 -3.90 -3.79 5.36
C ILE A 86 -5.23 -3.67 6.10
N ALA A 87 -5.28 -4.08 7.37
CA ALA A 87 -6.46 -3.93 8.20
C ALA A 87 -6.85 -2.45 8.43
N LEU A 88 -5.88 -1.54 8.57
CA LEU A 88 -6.15 -0.10 8.62
C LEU A 88 -6.74 0.41 7.30
N MET A 89 -6.15 0.05 6.15
CA MET A 89 -6.68 0.43 4.84
C MET A 89 -8.10 -0.09 4.62
N SER A 90 -8.38 -1.32 5.06
CA SER A 90 -9.72 -1.90 4.99
C SER A 90 -10.77 -1.11 5.80
N ARG A 91 -10.39 -0.56 6.95
CA ARG A 91 -11.28 0.29 7.78
C ARG A 91 -11.55 1.65 7.14
N LEU A 92 -10.64 2.14 6.29
CA LEU A 92 -10.75 3.40 5.58
C LEU A 92 -11.40 3.27 4.20
N LYS A 93 -11.84 2.05 3.82
CA LYS A 93 -12.48 1.78 2.54
C LYS A 93 -13.76 2.60 2.37
N GLY A 94 -13.96 3.15 1.17
CA GLY A 94 -15.16 3.89 0.79
C GLY A 94 -15.09 5.40 1.04
N HIS A 95 -14.00 5.92 1.63
CA HIS A 95 -13.80 7.35 1.79
C HIS A 95 -13.20 7.98 0.53
N SER A 96 -13.85 9.05 0.02
CA SER A 96 -13.56 9.64 -1.29
C SER A 96 -12.13 10.18 -1.44
N ASN A 97 -11.51 10.67 -0.36
CA ASN A 97 -10.17 11.26 -0.39
C ASN A 97 -9.08 10.31 0.14
N ILE A 98 -9.39 9.03 0.26
CA ILE A 98 -8.44 7.97 0.63
C ILE A 98 -8.39 6.94 -0.51
N VAL A 99 -7.19 6.44 -0.83
CA VAL A 99 -7.03 5.36 -1.82
C VAL A 99 -7.79 4.14 -1.37
N SER A 100 -8.71 3.65 -2.22
CA SER A 100 -9.57 2.52 -1.87
C SER A 100 -8.78 1.22 -1.93
N TYR A 101 -8.69 0.56 -0.80
CA TYR A 101 -8.32 -0.86 -0.70
C TYR A 101 -9.50 -1.73 -1.13
N GLU A 102 -9.22 -2.79 -1.90
CA GLU A 102 -10.27 -3.67 -2.43
C GLU A 102 -10.18 -5.09 -1.87
N ASP A 103 -8.98 -5.71 -1.94
CA ASP A 103 -8.75 -7.09 -1.54
C ASP A 103 -7.25 -7.36 -1.32
N HIS A 104 -6.90 -8.47 -0.67
CA HIS A 104 -5.51 -8.91 -0.56
C HIS A 104 -5.37 -10.43 -0.46
N GLN A 105 -4.16 -10.92 -0.75
CA GLN A 105 -3.74 -12.29 -0.53
C GLN A 105 -2.35 -12.30 0.12
N ILE A 106 -2.14 -13.18 1.10
CA ILE A 106 -0.85 -13.46 1.72
C ILE A 106 -0.50 -14.90 1.42
N ILE A 107 0.52 -15.12 0.62
CA ILE A 107 0.90 -16.42 0.05
C ILE A 107 2.25 -16.83 0.65
N PRO A 108 2.31 -17.86 1.49
CA PRO A 108 3.58 -18.35 2.02
C PRO A 108 4.40 -19.02 0.90
N HIS A 109 5.73 -18.88 0.97
CA HIS A 109 6.64 -19.59 0.09
C HIS A 109 6.76 -21.05 0.52
N GLU A 110 7.03 -21.94 -0.44
CA GLU A 110 7.18 -23.38 -0.21
C GLU A 110 8.34 -23.73 0.72
N ASP A 111 9.38 -22.89 0.78
CA ASP A 111 10.53 -23.06 1.69
C ASP A 111 10.22 -22.75 3.17
N GLY A 112 9.03 -22.20 3.44
CA GLY A 112 8.55 -21.86 4.78
C GLY A 112 9.20 -20.63 5.41
N ILE A 113 9.97 -19.84 4.63
CA ILE A 113 10.73 -18.69 5.15
C ILE A 113 10.12 -17.36 4.72
N GLY A 114 9.49 -17.31 3.55
CA GLY A 114 9.02 -16.09 2.94
C GLY A 114 7.54 -16.05 2.62
N TRP A 115 7.08 -14.87 2.18
CA TRP A 115 5.70 -14.62 1.76
C TRP A 115 5.65 -13.65 0.59
N ASP A 116 4.70 -13.85 -0.31
CA ASP A 116 4.25 -12.84 -1.26
C ASP A 116 2.93 -12.23 -0.77
N ILE A 117 2.86 -10.91 -0.73
CA ILE A 117 1.67 -10.16 -0.32
C ILE A 117 1.18 -9.39 -1.54
N LEU A 118 -0.05 -9.66 -1.94
CA LEU A 118 -0.71 -9.09 -3.10
C LEU A 118 -1.88 -8.24 -2.62
N ILE A 119 -1.86 -6.93 -2.89
CA ILE A 119 -2.89 -5.98 -2.44
C ILE A 119 -3.52 -5.34 -3.67
N ARG A 120 -4.83 -5.56 -3.86
CA ARG A 120 -5.61 -4.91 -4.90
C ARG A 120 -6.23 -3.62 -4.39
N MET A 121 -6.08 -2.56 -5.17
CA MET A 121 -6.61 -1.23 -4.89
C MET A 121 -7.10 -0.57 -6.18
N GLU A 122 -7.78 0.57 -6.02
CA GLU A 122 -8.14 1.40 -7.17
C GLU A 122 -6.89 1.88 -7.93
N LEU A 123 -7.03 1.97 -9.26
CA LEU A 123 -5.97 2.48 -10.13
C LEU A 123 -6.08 4.01 -10.21
N LEU A 124 -5.03 4.71 -9.79
CA LEU A 124 -4.98 6.16 -9.72
C LEU A 124 -3.70 6.70 -10.37
N LYS A 125 -3.69 7.99 -10.70
CA LYS A 125 -2.52 8.69 -11.24
C LYS A 125 -1.73 9.34 -10.11
N PRO A 126 -0.43 9.05 -9.95
CA PRO A 126 0.38 9.75 -8.95
C PRO A 126 0.47 11.24 -9.26
N ILE A 127 0.36 12.14 -8.26
CA ILE A 127 0.56 13.58 -8.44
C ILE A 127 1.98 13.88 -8.94
N ASN A 128 2.94 13.03 -8.62
CA ASN A 128 4.32 13.14 -9.08
C ASN A 128 4.45 13.14 -10.61
N ASP A 129 3.55 12.48 -11.33
CA ASP A 129 3.59 12.48 -12.80
C ASP A 129 3.25 13.87 -13.36
N ALA A 130 2.29 14.58 -12.74
CA ALA A 130 1.98 15.96 -13.09
C ALA A 130 3.16 16.90 -12.73
N LEU A 131 3.80 16.71 -11.58
CA LEU A 131 4.96 17.49 -11.15
C LEU A 131 6.16 17.29 -12.07
N ARG A 132 6.45 16.05 -12.50
CA ARG A 132 7.55 15.73 -13.43
C ARG A 132 7.34 16.34 -14.82
N GLN A 133 6.10 16.49 -15.24
CA GLN A 133 5.74 17.14 -16.52
C GLN A 133 5.76 18.67 -16.42
N ASN A 134 6.27 19.23 -15.32
CA ASN A 134 6.27 20.68 -15.03
C ASN A 134 4.87 21.31 -15.16
N LYS A 135 3.82 20.54 -14.83
CA LYS A 135 2.46 21.07 -14.82
C LYS A 135 2.35 22.17 -13.75
N SER A 136 1.98 23.36 -14.17
CA SER A 136 1.62 24.43 -13.23
C SER A 136 0.24 24.15 -12.65
N PHE A 137 0.15 24.13 -11.32
CA PHE A 137 -1.14 24.03 -10.64
C PHE A 137 -1.78 25.41 -10.53
N THR A 138 -3.03 25.50 -10.91
CA THR A 138 -3.83 26.71 -10.69
C THR A 138 -4.12 26.91 -9.20
N ARG A 139 -4.46 28.13 -8.81
CA ARG A 139 -4.88 28.42 -7.43
C ARG A 139 -6.04 27.52 -6.97
N ALA A 140 -6.99 27.25 -7.85
CA ALA A 140 -8.14 26.39 -7.55
C ALA A 140 -7.71 24.94 -7.29
N GLU A 141 -6.79 24.39 -8.11
CA GLU A 141 -6.25 23.04 -7.91
C GLU A 141 -5.47 22.90 -6.59
N VAL A 142 -4.69 23.93 -6.20
CA VAL A 142 -3.96 23.95 -4.93
C VAL A 142 -4.93 23.97 -3.74
N ILE A 143 -5.97 24.81 -3.80
CA ILE A 143 -7.00 24.87 -2.75
C ILE A 143 -7.73 23.53 -2.65
N ARG A 144 -8.09 22.91 -3.79
CA ARG A 144 -8.74 21.60 -3.82
C ARG A 144 -7.84 20.53 -3.22
N LEU A 145 -6.55 20.47 -3.61
CA LEU A 145 -5.57 19.56 -3.03
C LEU A 145 -5.54 19.68 -1.49
N GLY A 146 -5.39 20.90 -0.97
CA GLY A 146 -5.38 21.13 0.48
C GLY A 146 -6.68 20.67 1.15
N THR A 147 -7.83 21.01 0.55
CA THR A 147 -9.14 20.63 1.09
C THR A 147 -9.33 19.11 1.12
N ASP A 148 -8.96 18.41 0.04
CA ASP A 148 -9.12 16.97 -0.08
C ASP A 148 -8.19 16.22 0.89
N LEU A 149 -6.95 16.71 1.06
CA LEU A 149 -6.04 16.14 2.07
C LEU A 149 -6.54 16.39 3.50
N CYS A 150 -7.10 17.56 3.80
CA CYS A 150 -7.72 17.82 5.11
C CYS A 150 -8.88 16.85 5.39
N ARG A 151 -9.73 16.58 4.40
CA ARG A 151 -10.81 15.58 4.51
C ARG A 151 -10.27 14.18 4.76
N ALA A 152 -9.22 13.77 4.04
CA ALA A 152 -8.57 12.49 4.29
C ALA A 152 -8.04 12.38 5.73
N LEU A 153 -7.41 13.45 6.24
CA LEU A 153 -6.88 13.50 7.60
C LEU A 153 -7.97 13.56 8.67
N GLU A 154 -9.10 14.22 8.39
CA GLU A 154 -10.27 14.20 9.26
C GLU A 154 -10.79 12.78 9.45
N VAL A 155 -10.91 12.02 8.35
CA VAL A 155 -11.27 10.60 8.39
C VAL A 155 -10.25 9.81 9.19
N CYS A 156 -8.95 9.99 8.95
CA CYS A 156 -7.91 9.34 9.75
C CYS A 156 -8.07 9.65 11.24
N GLY A 157 -8.37 10.91 11.60
CA GLY A 157 -8.63 11.34 12.98
C GLY A 157 -9.82 10.63 13.62
N GLN A 158 -10.92 10.41 12.89
CA GLN A 158 -12.10 9.67 13.37
C GLN A 158 -11.76 8.21 13.74
N TYR A 159 -10.79 7.61 13.07
CA TYR A 159 -10.29 6.26 13.36
C TYR A 159 -9.06 6.23 14.26
N ASN A 160 -8.63 7.39 14.81
CA ASN A 160 -7.40 7.55 15.59
C ASN A 160 -6.13 7.10 14.83
N ILE A 161 -6.10 7.30 13.51
CA ILE A 161 -4.97 6.94 12.65
C ILE A 161 -4.12 8.18 12.40
N ILE A 162 -2.80 8.06 12.60
CA ILE A 162 -1.82 9.07 12.22
C ILE A 162 -1.05 8.53 11.00
N HIS A 163 -1.09 9.24 9.88
CA HIS A 163 -0.51 8.77 8.61
C HIS A 163 1.03 8.73 8.63
N ARG A 164 1.69 9.77 9.14
CA ARG A 164 3.15 9.93 9.32
C ARG A 164 4.01 10.07 8.06
N ASP A 165 3.47 9.89 6.86
CA ASP A 165 4.22 9.96 5.61
C ASP A 165 3.46 10.71 4.50
N ILE A 166 2.98 11.92 4.82
CA ILE A 166 2.31 12.77 3.82
C ILE A 166 3.38 13.42 2.94
N LYS A 167 3.44 13.00 1.68
CA LYS A 167 4.36 13.50 0.66
C LYS A 167 3.77 13.32 -0.73
N PRO A 168 4.26 14.03 -1.77
CA PRO A 168 3.70 13.91 -3.12
C PRO A 168 3.68 12.48 -3.66
N ALA A 169 4.61 11.62 -3.26
CA ALA A 169 4.63 10.21 -3.68
C ALA A 169 3.41 9.41 -3.21
N ASN A 170 2.77 9.84 -2.13
CA ASN A 170 1.61 9.19 -1.51
C ASN A 170 0.29 9.94 -1.78
N ILE A 171 0.30 10.88 -2.74
CA ILE A 171 -0.88 11.62 -3.18
C ILE A 171 -1.20 11.21 -4.62
N PHE A 172 -2.46 10.88 -4.85
CA PHE A 172 -2.95 10.40 -6.13
C PHE A 172 -4.11 11.27 -6.62
N ILE A 173 -4.39 11.20 -7.91
CA ILE A 173 -5.47 11.94 -8.57
C ILE A 173 -6.41 10.92 -9.22
N SER A 174 -7.69 10.99 -8.90
CA SER A 174 -8.75 10.20 -9.52
C SER A 174 -9.09 10.72 -10.92
N ASP A 175 -9.82 9.95 -11.71
CA ASP A 175 -10.29 10.40 -13.03
C ASP A 175 -11.32 11.56 -12.94
N THR A 176 -11.96 11.75 -11.78
CA THR A 176 -12.82 12.90 -11.46
C THR A 176 -12.04 14.13 -10.99
N GLY A 177 -10.71 14.01 -10.86
CA GLY A 177 -9.83 15.09 -10.42
C GLY A 177 -9.78 15.30 -8.90
N ASP A 178 -10.30 14.37 -8.10
CA ASP A 178 -10.19 14.41 -6.65
C ASP A 178 -8.80 13.94 -6.21
N TYR A 179 -8.26 14.57 -5.17
CA TYR A 179 -6.99 14.15 -4.58
C TYR A 179 -7.25 13.13 -3.48
N LYS A 180 -6.44 12.06 -3.49
CA LYS A 180 -6.55 10.95 -2.54
C LYS A 180 -5.22 10.68 -1.86
N LEU A 181 -5.26 10.47 -0.56
CA LEU A 181 -4.11 10.06 0.25
C LEU A 181 -4.01 8.54 0.26
N GLY A 182 -2.82 8.00 0.00
CA GLY A 182 -2.53 6.57 0.01
C GLY A 182 -1.22 6.24 0.72
N ASP A 183 -0.86 4.98 0.72
CA ASP A 183 0.32 4.41 1.36
C ASP A 183 0.37 4.65 2.88
N PHE A 184 -0.35 3.80 3.60
CA PHE A 184 -0.44 3.84 5.07
C PHE A 184 0.67 3.01 5.76
N GLY A 185 1.75 2.64 5.06
CA GLY A 185 2.83 1.75 5.50
C GLY A 185 3.53 2.11 6.80
N VAL A 186 3.47 3.36 7.21
CA VAL A 186 3.99 3.82 8.50
C VAL A 186 2.91 4.42 9.40
N ALA A 187 1.64 4.28 9.00
CA ALA A 187 0.52 4.76 9.80
C ALA A 187 0.42 3.98 11.13
N ARG A 188 -0.07 4.63 12.18
CA ARG A 188 -0.27 4.03 13.49
C ARG A 188 -1.63 4.45 14.07
N ILE A 189 -2.24 3.55 14.82
CA ILE A 189 -3.38 3.92 15.67
C ILE A 189 -2.82 4.72 16.86
N ALA A 190 -3.32 5.95 17.07
CA ALA A 190 -2.99 6.72 18.26
C ALA A 190 -3.58 5.99 19.47
N SER A 191 -2.71 5.42 20.33
CA SER A 191 -3.13 4.93 21.63
C SER A 191 -3.67 6.12 22.43
N ALA A 192 -4.88 5.99 23.01
CA ALA A 192 -5.33 6.92 24.01
C ALA A 192 -4.26 6.92 25.12
N SER A 193 -3.56 8.05 25.29
CA SER A 193 -2.73 8.26 26.45
C SER A 193 -3.66 8.21 27.67
N THR A 194 -3.69 7.11 28.37
CA THR A 194 -4.20 7.06 29.73
C THR A 194 -3.35 8.02 30.55
N GLY A 195 -3.81 9.26 30.65
CA GLY A 195 -3.28 10.25 31.56
C GLY A 195 -3.53 9.75 33.00
N ALA A 196 -2.67 8.89 33.49
CA ALA A 196 -2.51 8.66 34.89
C ALA A 196 -1.76 9.88 35.45
N SER A 197 -2.50 10.94 35.76
CA SER A 197 -2.03 12.02 36.61
C SER A 197 -1.85 11.43 38.01
N THR A 198 -0.62 11.02 38.30
CA THR A 198 -0.21 10.75 39.69
C THR A 198 -0.09 12.10 40.38
N ARG A 199 -1.14 12.51 41.09
CA ARG A 199 -1.02 13.51 42.14
C ARG A 199 -0.47 12.82 43.36
N ALA A 200 0.72 13.15 43.76
CA ALA A 200 1.24 13.04 45.09
C ALA A 200 1.41 14.45 45.66
#